data_646edfbb50efae2f33e042196889e8a2
#
_entry.id   646edfbb50efae2f33e042196889e8a2
#
_cell.length_a   1.000
_cell.length_b   1.000
_cell.length_c   1.000
_cell.angle_alpha   90.00
_cell.angle_beta   90.00
_cell.angle_gamma   90.00
#
_symmetry.space_group_name_H-M   'P 1'
#
loop_
_entity.id
_entity.type
_entity.pdbx_description
1 polymer ?
#
loop_
_entity_poly.entity_id
_entity_poly.type
_entity_poly.pdbx_seq_one_letter_code
_entity_poly.pdbx_strand_id
1 'polypeptide(L)'
;MAKWTAFPHDNSAFQYSAASLKKHWARLHAGDAEPWPKDAAVVEAWIHFHAGDFQKAYEAGLAAGGAGITVANKAQAIYANYLEKKEKTKLEMFLEVAERADAQQQEEPKNPAAYYWQAYAIGRYGQGISVAKALAQGLGSKVKNALEKTIELAPKHADAHIALGAFHAEVIDKVGKLLGKTQGADTATGLKMFEAAIKLNPSSAIAMIERANGLVMLEGDKRMKEAESLYADAAACEPMDAMELLDVEMAREELED
;
A
#
# COMPACT_ATOMS: atom_id res chain seq x y z
N MET A 1 -9.94 20.00 -11.22
CA MET A 1 -9.11 19.48 -10.11
C MET A 1 -7.77 20.19 -10.12
N ALA A 2 -7.10 20.30 -8.97
CA ALA A 2 -5.73 20.82 -8.92
C ALA A 2 -4.80 19.86 -9.69
N LYS A 3 -3.76 20.40 -10.32
CA LYS A 3 -2.75 19.60 -11.04
C LYS A 3 -1.86 18.90 -10.02
N TRP A 4 -1.74 17.57 -10.13
CA TRP A 4 -0.82 16.79 -9.30
C TRP A 4 0.63 17.00 -9.73
N THR A 5 1.56 16.81 -8.82
CA THR A 5 2.99 16.82 -9.11
C THR A 5 3.31 15.67 -10.06
N ALA A 6 4.12 15.92 -11.09
CA ALA A 6 4.57 14.87 -12.00
C ALA A 6 5.48 13.87 -11.27
N PHE A 7 5.54 12.64 -11.79
CA PHE A 7 6.49 11.63 -11.32
C PHE A 7 7.93 12.16 -11.41
N PRO A 8 8.74 12.08 -10.34
CA PRO A 8 9.99 12.81 -10.25
C PRO A 8 11.19 12.10 -10.87
N HIS A 9 11.06 10.83 -11.27
CA HIS A 9 12.16 10.01 -11.78
C HIS A 9 11.99 9.71 -13.26
N ASP A 10 13.06 9.19 -13.91
CA ASP A 10 12.96 8.65 -15.27
C ASP A 10 12.04 7.41 -15.29
N ASN A 11 11.00 7.46 -16.11
CA ASN A 11 10.01 6.40 -16.26
C ASN A 11 10.04 5.76 -17.67
N SER A 12 11.09 6.00 -18.44
CA SER A 12 11.23 5.50 -19.82
C SER A 12 11.15 3.97 -19.89
N ALA A 13 11.61 3.26 -18.85
CA ALA A 13 11.55 1.82 -18.74
C ALA A 13 10.13 1.28 -18.46
N PHE A 14 9.20 2.12 -18.00
CA PHE A 14 7.87 1.74 -17.55
C PHE A 14 6.75 2.06 -18.56
N GLN A 15 7.11 2.28 -19.82
CA GLN A 15 6.18 2.59 -20.89
C GLN A 15 5.59 1.30 -21.48
N TYR A 16 4.54 0.79 -20.83
CA TYR A 16 3.86 -0.42 -21.26
C TYR A 16 2.84 -0.17 -22.37
N SER A 17 2.78 -1.08 -23.35
CA SER A 17 1.60 -1.30 -24.17
C SER A 17 0.65 -2.29 -23.48
N ALA A 18 -0.60 -2.38 -23.90
CA ALA A 18 -1.52 -3.38 -23.34
C ALA A 18 -0.98 -4.83 -23.45
N ALA A 19 -0.29 -5.15 -24.54
CA ALA A 19 0.31 -6.47 -24.76
C ALA A 19 1.49 -6.74 -23.81
N SER A 20 2.40 -5.77 -23.65
CA SER A 20 3.54 -5.91 -22.74
C SER A 20 3.09 -5.87 -21.28
N LEU A 21 2.12 -5.03 -20.92
CA LEU A 21 1.55 -5.01 -19.57
C LEU A 21 0.95 -6.37 -19.21
N LYS A 22 0.15 -6.97 -20.12
CA LYS A 22 -0.44 -8.30 -19.89
C LYS A 22 0.62 -9.37 -19.64
N LYS A 23 1.74 -9.31 -20.37
CA LYS A 23 2.86 -10.27 -20.20
C LYS A 23 3.49 -10.17 -18.81
N HIS A 24 3.57 -8.97 -18.24
CA HIS A 24 4.19 -8.72 -16.94
C HIS A 24 3.20 -8.64 -15.77
N TRP A 25 1.89 -8.79 -16.06
CA TRP A 25 0.81 -8.56 -15.09
C TRP A 25 0.99 -9.29 -13.77
N ALA A 26 1.27 -10.60 -13.83
CA ALA A 26 1.42 -11.43 -12.64
C ALA A 26 2.58 -10.97 -11.74
N ARG A 27 3.65 -10.41 -12.31
CA ARG A 27 4.78 -9.87 -11.55
C ARG A 27 4.44 -8.49 -10.97
N LEU A 28 3.85 -7.61 -11.77
CA LEU A 28 3.46 -6.26 -11.34
C LEU A 28 2.38 -6.27 -10.26
N HIS A 29 1.52 -7.29 -10.27
CA HIS A 29 0.43 -7.47 -9.31
C HIS A 29 0.66 -8.64 -8.34
N ALA A 30 1.92 -9.03 -8.12
CA ALA A 30 2.24 -10.03 -7.09
C ALA A 30 1.91 -9.54 -5.67
N GLY A 31 1.90 -8.22 -5.45
CA GLY A 31 1.54 -7.60 -4.18
C GLY A 31 0.05 -7.60 -3.90
N ASP A 32 -0.75 -7.12 -4.84
CA ASP A 32 -2.20 -6.91 -4.66
C ASP A 32 -3.08 -8.01 -5.26
N ALA A 33 -2.50 -8.98 -5.96
CA ALA A 33 -3.21 -10.09 -6.60
C ALA A 33 -4.35 -9.64 -7.53
N GLU A 34 -4.24 -8.45 -8.14
CA GLU A 34 -5.25 -7.86 -9.01
C GLU A 34 -5.45 -8.72 -10.27
N PRO A 35 -6.68 -9.10 -10.62
CA PRO A 35 -6.93 -9.87 -11.83
C PRO A 35 -6.76 -9.02 -13.09
N TRP A 36 -6.35 -9.65 -14.22
CA TRP A 36 -6.28 -8.94 -15.49
C TRP A 36 -7.66 -8.37 -15.86
N PRO A 37 -7.77 -7.04 -16.11
CA PRO A 37 -9.04 -6.41 -16.42
C PRO A 37 -9.56 -6.82 -17.82
N LYS A 38 -10.90 -6.94 -17.93
CA LYS A 38 -11.57 -7.27 -19.21
C LYS A 38 -11.83 -6.03 -20.05
N ASP A 39 -11.98 -4.87 -19.42
CA ASP A 39 -12.26 -3.60 -20.09
C ASP A 39 -10.97 -2.91 -20.54
N ALA A 40 -10.91 -2.51 -21.81
CA ALA A 40 -9.76 -1.82 -22.39
C ALA A 40 -9.50 -0.45 -21.72
N ALA A 41 -10.55 0.26 -21.30
CA ALA A 41 -10.39 1.54 -20.60
C ALA A 41 -9.72 1.34 -19.22
N VAL A 42 -10.02 0.25 -18.53
CA VAL A 42 -9.34 -0.11 -17.25
C VAL A 42 -7.89 -0.51 -17.51
N VAL A 43 -7.60 -1.23 -18.61
CA VAL A 43 -6.21 -1.54 -19.01
C VAL A 43 -5.42 -0.25 -19.28
N GLU A 44 -6.01 0.74 -19.95
CA GLU A 44 -5.37 2.04 -20.21
C GLU A 44 -5.10 2.80 -18.90
N ALA A 45 -6.03 2.79 -17.96
CA ALA A 45 -5.82 3.38 -16.62
C ALA A 45 -4.63 2.72 -15.90
N TRP A 46 -4.48 1.41 -15.96
CA TRP A 46 -3.33 0.70 -15.41
C TRP A 46 -2.02 1.02 -16.12
N ILE A 47 -2.02 1.20 -17.46
CA ILE A 47 -0.83 1.64 -18.21
C ILE A 47 -0.34 2.99 -17.65
N HIS A 48 -1.24 3.95 -17.45
CA HIS A 48 -0.89 5.23 -16.84
C HIS A 48 -0.36 5.07 -15.41
N PHE A 49 -0.95 4.18 -14.61
CA PHE A 49 -0.50 3.92 -13.25
C PHE A 49 0.95 3.41 -13.23
N HIS A 50 1.25 2.36 -13.98
CA HIS A 50 2.59 1.76 -13.99
C HIS A 50 3.65 2.70 -14.57
N ALA A 51 3.25 3.62 -15.46
CA ALA A 51 4.13 4.66 -15.98
C ALA A 51 4.38 5.83 -15.01
N GLY A 52 3.66 5.91 -13.87
CA GLY A 52 3.77 7.03 -12.93
C GLY A 52 2.90 8.25 -13.29
N ASP A 53 2.08 8.15 -14.33
CA ASP A 53 1.08 9.15 -14.69
C ASP A 53 -0.13 9.08 -13.74
N PHE A 54 0.10 9.17 -12.42
CA PHE A 54 -0.92 8.87 -11.39
C PHE A 54 -2.20 9.70 -11.53
N GLN A 55 -2.12 10.98 -11.92
CA GLN A 55 -3.31 11.79 -12.15
C GLN A 55 -4.14 11.26 -13.33
N LYS A 56 -3.50 10.89 -14.43
CA LYS A 56 -4.20 10.31 -15.59
C LYS A 56 -4.80 8.95 -15.26
N ALA A 57 -4.05 8.11 -14.51
CA ALA A 57 -4.55 6.82 -14.03
C ALA A 57 -5.81 6.99 -13.17
N TYR A 58 -5.80 7.97 -12.25
CA TYR A 58 -6.94 8.31 -11.42
C TYR A 58 -8.15 8.76 -12.26
N GLU A 59 -7.95 9.72 -13.17
CA GLU A 59 -9.01 10.26 -14.02
C GLU A 59 -9.60 9.19 -14.96
N ALA A 60 -8.74 8.39 -15.60
CA ALA A 60 -9.14 7.29 -16.47
C ALA A 60 -9.89 6.18 -15.69
N GLY A 61 -9.40 5.85 -14.49
CA GLY A 61 -10.04 4.86 -13.60
C GLY A 61 -11.44 5.30 -13.18
N LEU A 62 -11.61 6.55 -12.78
CA LEU A 62 -12.94 7.11 -12.45
C LEU A 62 -13.88 7.10 -13.67
N ALA A 63 -13.37 7.48 -14.84
CA ALA A 63 -14.17 7.51 -16.08
C ALA A 63 -14.62 6.11 -16.52
N ALA A 64 -13.79 5.09 -16.32
CA ALA A 64 -14.12 3.70 -16.63
C ALA A 64 -15.17 3.13 -15.66
N GLY A 65 -15.17 3.54 -14.38
CA GLY A 65 -16.06 2.97 -13.37
C GLY A 65 -15.78 1.49 -13.08
N GLY A 66 -16.61 0.81 -12.31
CA GLY A 66 -16.45 -0.62 -11.98
C GLY A 66 -15.02 -0.95 -11.52
N ALA A 67 -14.34 -1.87 -12.20
CA ALA A 67 -12.94 -2.24 -11.89
C ALA A 67 -11.95 -1.06 -12.01
N GLY A 68 -12.28 0.00 -12.74
CA GLY A 68 -11.49 1.22 -12.82
C GLY A 68 -11.41 1.98 -11.51
N ILE A 69 -12.40 1.82 -10.62
CA ILE A 69 -12.39 2.43 -9.28
C ILE A 69 -11.19 1.94 -8.45
N THR A 70 -10.81 0.67 -8.59
CA THR A 70 -9.59 0.14 -7.96
C THR A 70 -8.34 0.88 -8.43
N VAL A 71 -8.22 1.14 -9.74
CA VAL A 71 -7.08 1.92 -10.29
C VAL A 71 -7.08 3.33 -9.74
N ALA A 72 -8.24 4.00 -9.71
CA ALA A 72 -8.37 5.35 -9.19
C ALA A 72 -8.00 5.43 -7.71
N ASN A 73 -8.44 4.47 -6.90
CA ASN A 73 -8.08 4.37 -5.48
C ASN A 73 -6.58 4.19 -5.29
N LYS A 74 -5.96 3.26 -6.03
CA LYS A 74 -4.52 3.00 -5.97
C LYS A 74 -3.73 4.24 -6.39
N ALA A 75 -4.07 4.83 -7.53
CA ALA A 75 -3.35 5.98 -8.05
C ALA A 75 -3.39 7.19 -7.10
N GLN A 76 -4.55 7.51 -6.54
CA GLN A 76 -4.69 8.62 -5.59
C GLN A 76 -3.99 8.32 -4.27
N ALA A 77 -4.08 7.10 -3.76
CA ALA A 77 -3.44 6.72 -2.50
C ALA A 77 -1.90 6.74 -2.61
N ILE A 78 -1.35 6.22 -3.71
CA ILE A 78 0.10 6.23 -3.96
C ILE A 78 0.59 7.66 -4.18
N TYR A 79 -0.09 8.46 -5.00
CA TYR A 79 0.25 9.87 -5.16
C TYR A 79 0.24 10.62 -3.81
N ALA A 80 -0.82 10.47 -3.02
CA ALA A 80 -0.92 11.10 -1.72
C ALA A 80 0.20 10.68 -0.77
N ASN A 81 0.59 9.39 -0.79
CA ASN A 81 1.63 8.88 0.10
C ASN A 81 3.03 9.40 -0.25
N TYR A 82 3.40 9.38 -1.52
CA TYR A 82 4.77 9.62 -1.95
C TYR A 82 5.03 11.03 -2.49
N LEU A 83 4.05 11.66 -3.14
CA LEU A 83 4.27 12.86 -3.94
C LEU A 83 3.55 14.12 -3.44
N GLU A 84 2.45 13.99 -2.70
CA GLU A 84 1.77 15.15 -2.12
C GLU A 84 2.52 15.64 -0.88
N LYS A 85 2.98 16.91 -0.95
CA LYS A 85 3.79 17.52 0.12
C LYS A 85 2.96 18.24 1.17
N LYS A 86 1.70 18.60 0.85
CA LYS A 86 0.84 19.35 1.76
C LYS A 86 0.04 18.37 2.62
N GLU A 87 0.36 18.29 3.91
CA GLU A 87 -0.30 17.36 4.84
C GLU A 87 -1.83 17.45 4.81
N LYS A 88 -2.40 18.65 4.77
CA LYS A 88 -3.86 18.81 4.70
C LYS A 88 -4.43 18.14 3.44
N THR A 89 -3.83 18.39 2.27
CA THR A 89 -4.27 17.80 0.99
C THR A 89 -4.11 16.30 1.00
N LYS A 90 -2.96 15.81 1.51
CA LYS A 90 -2.69 14.38 1.68
C LYS A 90 -3.78 13.68 2.51
N LEU A 91 -4.14 14.25 3.66
CA LEU A 91 -5.18 13.71 4.54
C LEU A 91 -6.56 13.74 3.87
N GLU A 92 -6.90 14.81 3.16
CA GLU A 92 -8.15 14.91 2.39
C GLU A 92 -8.21 13.83 1.31
N MET A 93 -7.12 13.61 0.55
CA MET A 93 -7.03 12.55 -0.46
C MET A 93 -7.22 11.15 0.12
N PHE A 94 -6.65 10.85 1.29
CA PHE A 94 -6.87 9.56 1.94
C PHE A 94 -8.32 9.36 2.37
N LEU A 95 -9.00 10.41 2.86
CA LEU A 95 -10.42 10.32 3.20
C LEU A 95 -11.28 10.08 1.95
N GLU A 96 -10.99 10.75 0.83
CA GLU A 96 -11.68 10.51 -0.45
C GLU A 96 -11.49 9.06 -0.96
N VAL A 97 -10.28 8.50 -0.84
CA VAL A 97 -10.01 7.10 -1.19
C VAL A 97 -10.81 6.17 -0.27
N ALA A 98 -10.81 6.43 1.05
CA ALA A 98 -11.52 5.60 2.02
C ALA A 98 -13.04 5.60 1.76
N GLU A 99 -13.64 6.76 1.45
CA GLU A 99 -15.06 6.90 1.14
C GLU A 99 -15.42 6.18 -0.17
N ARG A 100 -14.61 6.37 -1.23
CA ARG A 100 -14.83 5.70 -2.52
C ARG A 100 -14.67 4.19 -2.43
N ALA A 101 -13.69 3.71 -1.64
CA ALA A 101 -13.50 2.29 -1.39
C ALA A 101 -14.65 1.69 -0.56
N ASP A 102 -15.22 2.43 0.39
CA ASP A 102 -16.41 2.03 1.14
C ASP A 102 -17.62 1.87 0.20
N ALA A 103 -17.85 2.83 -0.70
CA ALA A 103 -18.89 2.73 -1.72
C ALA A 103 -18.67 1.50 -2.64
N GLN A 104 -17.42 1.26 -3.07
CA GLN A 104 -17.08 0.08 -3.89
C GLN A 104 -17.36 -1.23 -3.15
N GLN A 105 -17.18 -1.32 -1.83
CA GLN A 105 -17.53 -2.51 -1.05
C GLN A 105 -19.03 -2.80 -1.07
N GLN A 106 -19.88 -1.76 -1.09
CA GLN A 106 -21.33 -1.93 -1.16
C GLN A 106 -21.76 -2.51 -2.51
N GLU A 107 -21.11 -2.10 -3.59
CA GLU A 107 -21.40 -2.57 -4.95
C GLU A 107 -20.75 -3.93 -5.23
N GLU A 108 -19.53 -4.13 -4.74
CA GLU A 108 -18.69 -5.30 -5.00
C GLU A 108 -18.19 -5.96 -3.70
N PRO A 109 -19.07 -6.56 -2.87
CA PRO A 109 -18.71 -7.06 -1.54
C PRO A 109 -17.71 -8.22 -1.52
N LYS A 110 -17.37 -8.77 -2.70
CA LYS A 110 -16.34 -9.81 -2.87
C LYS A 110 -15.06 -9.30 -3.51
N ASN A 111 -14.93 -8.00 -3.73
CA ASN A 111 -13.72 -7.38 -4.27
C ASN A 111 -12.71 -7.12 -3.15
N PRO A 112 -11.59 -7.86 -3.05
CA PRO A 112 -10.60 -7.65 -1.99
C PRO A 112 -9.94 -6.26 -2.05
N ALA A 113 -9.75 -5.70 -3.25
CA ALA A 113 -9.14 -4.39 -3.43
C ALA A 113 -9.95 -3.27 -2.78
N ALA A 114 -11.28 -3.36 -2.75
CA ALA A 114 -12.12 -2.37 -2.11
C ALA A 114 -11.87 -2.30 -0.58
N TYR A 115 -11.68 -3.45 0.07
CA TYR A 115 -11.33 -3.51 1.50
C TYR A 115 -9.90 -3.07 1.75
N TYR A 116 -8.98 -3.47 0.89
CA TYR A 116 -7.56 -3.10 1.01
C TYR A 116 -7.37 -1.58 0.92
N TRP A 117 -7.93 -0.93 -0.11
CA TRP A 117 -7.74 0.52 -0.29
C TRP A 117 -8.46 1.34 0.77
N GLN A 118 -9.57 0.86 1.34
CA GLN A 118 -10.16 1.48 2.53
C GLN A 118 -9.20 1.40 3.71
N ALA A 119 -8.64 0.21 3.99
CA ALA A 119 -7.71 0.02 5.10
C ALA A 119 -6.43 0.84 4.93
N TYR A 120 -5.83 0.83 3.74
CA TYR A 120 -4.65 1.61 3.41
C TYR A 120 -4.88 3.10 3.67
N ALA A 121 -5.95 3.65 3.12
CA ALA A 121 -6.25 5.07 3.23
C ALA A 121 -6.55 5.49 4.68
N ILE A 122 -7.35 4.72 5.42
CA ILE A 122 -7.63 4.99 6.84
C ILE A 122 -6.35 4.85 7.69
N GLY A 123 -5.50 3.87 7.39
CA GLY A 123 -4.21 3.67 8.06
C GLY A 123 -3.29 4.87 7.88
N ARG A 124 -3.06 5.30 6.63
CA ARG A 124 -2.23 6.49 6.32
C ARG A 124 -2.83 7.78 6.89
N TYR A 125 -4.15 7.97 6.82
CA TYR A 125 -4.83 9.06 7.51
C TYR A 125 -4.58 9.03 9.02
N GLY A 126 -4.70 7.84 9.64
CA GLY A 126 -4.45 7.64 11.07
C GLY A 126 -3.04 8.00 11.50
N GLN A 127 -2.03 7.65 10.70
CA GLN A 127 -0.64 8.06 10.92
C GLN A 127 -0.50 9.59 10.89
N GLY A 128 -1.10 10.26 9.91
CA GLY A 128 -1.03 11.72 9.76
C GLY A 128 -1.71 12.50 10.89
N ILE A 129 -2.80 11.99 11.48
CA ILE A 129 -3.45 12.63 12.66
C ILE A 129 -2.91 12.18 14.02
N SER A 130 -2.01 11.25 14.05
CA SER A 130 -1.42 10.43 15.11
C SER A 130 -2.17 9.12 15.38
N VAL A 131 -1.40 8.04 15.53
CA VAL A 131 -1.93 6.68 15.79
C VAL A 131 -2.80 6.65 17.04
N ALA A 132 -2.38 7.30 18.12
CA ALA A 132 -3.17 7.34 19.36
C ALA A 132 -4.56 7.99 19.17
N LYS A 133 -4.63 9.09 18.41
CA LYS A 133 -5.89 9.76 18.08
C LYS A 133 -6.76 8.87 17.17
N ALA A 134 -6.17 8.23 16.18
CA ALA A 134 -6.86 7.30 15.28
C ALA A 134 -7.47 6.11 16.06
N LEU A 135 -6.72 5.53 17.00
CA LEU A 135 -7.23 4.46 17.87
C LEU A 135 -8.40 4.93 18.75
N ALA A 136 -8.31 6.12 19.33
CA ALA A 136 -9.40 6.71 20.12
C ALA A 136 -10.68 6.94 19.30
N GLN A 137 -10.57 7.14 17.98
CA GLN A 137 -11.67 7.27 17.04
C GLN A 137 -12.17 5.91 16.49
N GLY A 138 -11.61 4.78 16.92
CA GLY A 138 -11.98 3.46 16.45
C GLY A 138 -11.46 3.09 15.05
N LEU A 139 -10.57 3.91 14.47
CA LEU A 139 -10.03 3.68 13.12
C LEU A 139 -9.17 2.41 13.06
N GLY A 140 -8.47 2.07 14.16
CA GLY A 140 -7.67 0.85 14.23
C GLY A 140 -8.47 -0.41 13.97
N SER A 141 -9.67 -0.53 14.56
CA SER A 141 -10.56 -1.67 14.31
C SER A 141 -11.05 -1.72 12.85
N LYS A 142 -11.34 -0.56 12.25
CA LYS A 142 -11.71 -0.48 10.83
C LYS A 142 -10.59 -1.00 9.93
N VAL A 143 -9.36 -0.53 10.14
CA VAL A 143 -8.16 -0.96 9.38
C VAL A 143 -7.98 -2.46 9.51
N LYS A 144 -7.92 -2.98 10.75
CA LYS A 144 -7.72 -4.40 11.00
C LYS A 144 -8.78 -5.27 10.33
N ASN A 145 -10.06 -4.97 10.53
CA ASN A 145 -11.15 -5.75 9.98
C ASN A 145 -11.16 -5.76 8.45
N ALA A 146 -10.86 -4.62 7.82
CA ALA A 146 -10.78 -4.52 6.37
C ALA A 146 -9.59 -5.32 5.80
N LEU A 147 -8.42 -5.29 6.45
CA LEU A 147 -7.26 -6.10 6.06
C LEU A 147 -7.51 -7.60 6.23
N GLU A 148 -8.11 -8.00 7.35
CA GLU A 148 -8.51 -9.40 7.57
C GLU A 148 -9.52 -9.87 6.51
N LYS A 149 -10.46 -8.99 6.12
CA LYS A 149 -11.41 -9.30 5.05
C LYS A 149 -10.74 -9.41 3.68
N THR A 150 -9.74 -8.54 3.41
CA THR A 150 -8.92 -8.64 2.19
C THR A 150 -8.22 -9.98 2.12
N ILE A 151 -7.58 -10.42 3.20
CA ILE A 151 -6.87 -11.71 3.26
C ILE A 151 -7.82 -12.89 3.17
N GLU A 152 -9.01 -12.80 3.77
CA GLU A 152 -10.07 -13.81 3.63
C GLU A 152 -10.48 -14.01 2.17
N LEU A 153 -10.71 -12.90 1.45
CA LEU A 153 -11.14 -12.91 0.04
C LEU A 153 -9.99 -13.26 -0.93
N ALA A 154 -8.78 -12.82 -0.62
CA ALA A 154 -7.59 -13.02 -1.43
C ALA A 154 -6.37 -13.39 -0.55
N PRO A 155 -6.21 -14.67 -0.16
CA PRO A 155 -5.13 -15.11 0.72
C PRO A 155 -3.71 -14.87 0.18
N LYS A 156 -3.58 -14.60 -1.13
CA LYS A 156 -2.32 -14.29 -1.80
C LYS A 156 -2.04 -12.79 -1.93
N HIS A 157 -2.86 -11.92 -1.37
CA HIS A 157 -2.67 -10.47 -1.39
C HIS A 157 -1.54 -10.09 -0.43
N ALA A 158 -0.29 -10.06 -0.93
CA ALA A 158 0.91 -9.82 -0.11
C ALA A 158 0.86 -8.48 0.61
N ASP A 159 0.40 -7.41 -0.07
CA ASP A 159 0.32 -6.07 0.50
C ASP A 159 -0.65 -5.97 1.69
N ALA A 160 -1.72 -6.79 1.71
CA ALA A 160 -2.61 -6.86 2.86
C ALA A 160 -1.93 -7.51 4.08
N HIS A 161 -1.04 -8.49 3.85
CA HIS A 161 -0.22 -9.05 4.92
C HIS A 161 0.80 -8.03 5.45
N ILE A 162 1.44 -7.24 4.55
CA ILE A 162 2.34 -6.14 4.94
C ILE A 162 1.58 -5.16 5.85
N ALA A 163 0.45 -4.65 5.36
CA ALA A 163 -0.34 -3.65 6.07
C ALA A 163 -0.87 -4.16 7.42
N LEU A 164 -1.26 -5.44 7.52
CA LEU A 164 -1.68 -6.04 8.78
C LEU A 164 -0.49 -6.21 9.73
N GLY A 165 0.69 -6.56 9.23
CA GLY A 165 1.94 -6.58 10.00
C GLY A 165 2.28 -5.20 10.57
N ALA A 166 2.24 -4.17 9.72
CA ALA A 166 2.45 -2.78 10.11
C ALA A 166 1.43 -2.29 11.16
N PHE A 167 0.15 -2.63 10.99
CA PHE A 167 -0.87 -2.34 12.01
C PHE A 167 -0.49 -2.88 13.39
N HIS A 168 -0.08 -4.15 13.48
CA HIS A 168 0.34 -4.75 14.75
C HIS A 168 1.56 -4.06 15.34
N ALA A 169 2.55 -3.75 14.50
CA ALA A 169 3.80 -3.10 14.92
C ALA A 169 3.56 -1.68 15.43
N GLU A 170 2.88 -0.85 14.67
CA GLU A 170 2.62 0.55 15.01
C GLU A 170 1.75 0.70 16.27
N VAL A 171 0.70 -0.11 16.39
CA VAL A 171 -0.16 -0.06 17.58
C VAL A 171 0.64 -0.43 18.83
N ILE A 172 1.47 -1.49 18.76
CA ILE A 172 2.30 -1.91 19.90
C ILE A 172 3.36 -0.86 20.22
N ASP A 173 4.00 -0.27 19.22
CA ASP A 173 4.99 0.79 19.40
C ASP A 173 4.37 2.02 20.10
N LYS A 174 3.19 2.45 19.69
CA LYS A 174 2.56 3.69 20.19
C LYS A 174 1.87 3.55 21.53
N VAL A 175 1.27 2.41 21.83
CA VAL A 175 0.49 2.24 23.07
C VAL A 175 1.02 1.13 23.98
N GLY A 176 2.06 0.43 23.57
CA GLY A 176 2.64 -0.70 24.30
C GLY A 176 1.84 -2.00 24.16
N LYS A 177 2.50 -3.13 24.48
CA LYS A 177 1.93 -4.48 24.27
C LYS A 177 0.61 -4.71 25.00
N LEU A 178 0.45 -4.17 26.22
CA LEU A 178 -0.74 -4.42 27.03
C LEU A 178 -1.98 -3.73 26.44
N LEU A 179 -1.88 -2.43 26.14
CA LEU A 179 -2.97 -1.69 25.49
C LEU A 179 -3.16 -2.10 24.03
N GLY A 180 -2.07 -2.41 23.33
CA GLY A 180 -2.13 -2.94 21.96
C GLY A 180 -3.00 -4.19 21.86
N LYS A 181 -2.92 -5.08 22.86
CA LYS A 181 -3.75 -6.28 22.92
C LYS A 181 -5.25 -5.98 22.97
N THR A 182 -5.65 -4.92 23.67
CA THR A 182 -7.07 -4.49 23.69
C THR A 182 -7.54 -3.92 22.37
N GLN A 183 -6.60 -3.45 21.53
CA GLN A 183 -6.85 -3.00 20.15
C GLN A 183 -6.73 -4.15 19.12
N GLY A 184 -6.51 -5.38 19.60
CA GLY A 184 -6.33 -6.56 18.76
C GLY A 184 -4.95 -6.67 18.10
N ALA A 185 -3.94 -5.91 18.60
CA ALA A 185 -2.55 -6.02 18.14
C ALA A 185 -1.78 -7.09 18.93
N ASP A 186 -0.93 -7.84 18.21
CA ASP A 186 -0.13 -8.95 18.76
C ASP A 186 1.21 -9.06 18.04
N THR A 187 2.31 -9.19 18.81
CA THR A 187 3.68 -9.24 18.27
C THR A 187 3.89 -10.43 17.35
N ALA A 188 3.47 -11.63 17.76
CA ALA A 188 3.71 -12.84 16.98
C ALA A 188 2.91 -12.81 15.67
N THR A 189 1.69 -12.30 15.71
CA THR A 189 0.86 -12.10 14.53
C THR A 189 1.50 -11.12 13.56
N GLY A 190 1.99 -9.96 14.05
CA GLY A 190 2.67 -8.97 13.20
C GLY A 190 3.88 -9.56 12.47
N LEU A 191 4.76 -10.25 13.19
CA LEU A 191 5.94 -10.91 12.60
C LEU A 191 5.54 -11.96 11.54
N LYS A 192 4.53 -12.79 11.82
CA LYS A 192 4.02 -13.78 10.88
C LYS A 192 3.45 -13.15 9.61
N MET A 193 2.80 -11.99 9.72
CA MET A 193 2.26 -11.28 8.57
C MET A 193 3.38 -10.78 7.65
N PHE A 194 4.44 -10.18 8.19
CA PHE A 194 5.59 -9.77 7.39
C PHE A 194 6.29 -10.96 6.70
N GLU A 195 6.46 -12.08 7.38
CA GLU A 195 7.03 -13.30 6.77
C GLU A 195 6.16 -13.82 5.62
N ALA A 196 4.83 -13.83 5.81
CA ALA A 196 3.90 -14.24 4.76
C ALA A 196 3.97 -13.32 3.54
N ALA A 197 4.05 -12.00 3.75
CA ALA A 197 4.16 -11.00 2.68
C ALA A 197 5.40 -11.22 1.81
N ILE A 198 6.58 -11.33 2.42
CA ILE A 198 7.84 -11.56 1.69
C ILE A 198 7.83 -12.90 0.96
N LYS A 199 7.24 -13.94 1.56
CA LYS A 199 7.09 -15.24 0.89
C LYS A 199 6.18 -15.16 -0.34
N LEU A 200 5.12 -14.34 -0.30
CA LEU A 200 4.18 -14.15 -1.41
C LEU A 200 4.76 -13.25 -2.51
N ASN A 201 5.50 -12.21 -2.14
CA ASN A 201 6.14 -11.28 -3.07
C ASN A 201 7.58 -10.98 -2.62
N PRO A 202 8.55 -11.87 -2.96
CA PRO A 202 9.94 -11.75 -2.48
C PRO A 202 10.73 -10.60 -3.12
N SER A 203 10.21 -9.97 -4.17
CA SER A 203 10.83 -8.81 -4.83
C SER A 203 10.22 -7.47 -4.43
N SER A 204 9.40 -7.43 -3.38
CA SER A 204 8.75 -6.22 -2.89
C SER A 204 9.67 -5.41 -1.98
N ALA A 205 10.18 -4.28 -2.47
CA ALA A 205 10.98 -3.36 -1.65
C ALA A 205 10.18 -2.86 -0.44
N ILE A 206 8.90 -2.46 -0.63
CA ILE A 206 8.05 -2.01 0.47
C ILE A 206 7.82 -3.09 1.52
N ALA A 207 7.73 -4.38 1.15
CA ALA A 207 7.58 -5.45 2.13
C ALA A 207 8.84 -5.60 3.02
N MET A 208 10.01 -5.40 2.44
CA MET A 208 11.29 -5.42 3.17
C MET A 208 11.40 -4.22 4.11
N ILE A 209 11.07 -3.02 3.64
CA ILE A 209 11.06 -1.77 4.44
C ILE A 209 10.10 -1.88 5.62
N GLU A 210 8.85 -2.23 5.36
CA GLU A 210 7.83 -2.33 6.43
C GLU A 210 8.16 -3.46 7.42
N ARG A 211 8.77 -4.56 6.96
CA ARG A 211 9.28 -5.59 7.87
C ARG A 211 10.44 -5.06 8.70
N ALA A 212 11.39 -4.33 8.11
CA ALA A 212 12.52 -3.75 8.83
C ALA A 212 12.03 -2.86 9.98
N ASN A 213 11.14 -1.92 9.68
CA ASN A 213 10.52 -1.04 10.67
C ASN A 213 9.74 -1.83 11.73
N GLY A 214 8.92 -2.78 11.29
CA GLY A 214 8.13 -3.63 12.16
C GLY A 214 8.95 -4.48 13.13
N LEU A 215 10.12 -4.98 12.71
CA LEU A 215 11.04 -5.72 13.57
C LEU A 215 11.54 -4.85 14.74
N VAL A 216 11.97 -3.62 14.44
CA VAL A 216 12.45 -2.68 15.47
C VAL A 216 11.31 -2.25 16.40
N MET A 217 10.13 -1.93 15.86
CA MET A 217 8.94 -1.57 16.65
C MET A 217 8.50 -2.70 17.60
N LEU A 218 8.52 -3.96 17.14
CA LEU A 218 8.00 -5.10 17.90
C LEU A 218 9.00 -5.70 18.87
N GLU A 219 10.29 -5.70 18.52
CA GLU A 219 11.33 -6.42 19.25
C GLU A 219 12.51 -5.54 19.69
N GLY A 220 12.55 -4.26 19.28
CA GLY A 220 13.56 -3.29 19.70
C GLY A 220 14.91 -3.43 18.99
N ASP A 221 15.91 -2.72 19.51
CA ASP A 221 17.24 -2.53 18.88
C ASP A 221 18.00 -3.83 18.60
N LYS A 222 17.67 -4.95 19.27
CA LYS A 222 18.29 -6.25 18.99
C LYS A 222 18.07 -6.72 17.53
N ARG A 223 17.08 -6.15 16.84
CA ARG A 223 16.75 -6.46 15.43
C ARG A 223 17.32 -5.44 14.44
N MET A 224 18.04 -4.43 14.90
CA MET A 224 18.57 -3.33 14.05
C MET A 224 19.40 -3.86 12.88
N LYS A 225 20.33 -4.78 13.14
CA LYS A 225 21.16 -5.38 12.06
C LYS A 225 20.36 -6.09 10.98
N GLU A 226 19.27 -6.76 11.37
CA GLU A 226 18.38 -7.40 10.39
C GLU A 226 17.57 -6.35 9.62
N ALA A 227 17.13 -5.28 10.30
CA ALA A 227 16.44 -4.18 9.67
C ALA A 227 17.34 -3.46 8.64
N GLU A 228 18.60 -3.16 8.98
CA GLU A 228 19.59 -2.59 8.05
C GLU A 228 19.81 -3.48 6.82
N SER A 229 19.91 -4.81 7.02
CA SER A 229 20.03 -5.75 5.89
C SER A 229 18.81 -5.73 4.98
N LEU A 230 17.60 -5.65 5.55
CA LEU A 230 16.35 -5.57 4.77
C LEU A 230 16.25 -4.26 3.98
N TYR A 231 16.70 -3.13 4.54
CA TYR A 231 16.79 -1.88 3.80
C TYR A 231 17.79 -1.95 2.63
N ALA A 232 18.96 -2.58 2.85
CA ALA A 232 19.93 -2.80 1.78
C ALA A 232 19.37 -3.71 0.66
N ASP A 233 18.64 -4.76 1.03
CA ASP A 233 17.97 -5.64 0.06
C ASP A 233 16.86 -4.88 -0.70
N ALA A 234 16.07 -4.03 -0.02
CA ALA A 234 15.05 -3.21 -0.64
C ALA A 234 15.63 -2.20 -1.64
N ALA A 235 16.74 -1.52 -1.27
CA ALA A 235 17.45 -0.58 -2.15
C ALA A 235 18.08 -1.23 -3.38
N ALA A 236 18.34 -2.54 -3.33
CA ALA A 236 18.89 -3.34 -4.42
C ALA A 236 17.81 -3.97 -5.33
N CYS A 237 16.52 -3.84 -5.00
CA CYS A 237 15.45 -4.35 -5.85
C CYS A 237 15.45 -3.66 -7.22
N GLU A 238 15.09 -4.42 -8.26
CA GLU A 238 14.90 -3.90 -9.63
C GLU A 238 13.43 -3.56 -9.84
N PRO A 239 13.07 -2.25 -9.90
CA PRO A 239 11.68 -1.85 -10.07
C PRO A 239 11.20 -2.13 -11.50
N MET A 240 9.96 -2.60 -11.63
CA MET A 240 9.30 -2.83 -12.90
C MET A 240 8.22 -1.78 -13.21
N ASP A 241 7.90 -0.91 -12.27
CA ASP A 241 6.99 0.21 -12.49
C ASP A 241 7.36 1.43 -11.62
N ALA A 242 6.63 2.51 -11.82
CA ALA A 242 6.87 3.76 -11.12
C ALA A 242 6.63 3.67 -9.60
N MET A 243 5.65 2.86 -9.14
CA MET A 243 5.40 2.70 -7.72
C MET A 243 6.55 1.93 -7.05
N GLU A 244 7.00 0.83 -7.66
CA GLU A 244 8.15 0.07 -7.15
C GLU A 244 9.43 0.93 -7.12
N LEU A 245 9.62 1.84 -8.11
CA LEU A 245 10.74 2.77 -8.08
C LEU A 245 10.67 3.73 -6.90
N LEU A 246 9.49 4.25 -6.54
CA LEU A 246 9.33 5.09 -5.34
C LEU A 246 9.70 4.33 -4.06
N ASP A 247 9.33 3.05 -3.96
CA ASP A 247 9.70 2.20 -2.82
C ASP A 247 11.22 2.00 -2.73
N VAL A 248 11.88 1.74 -3.87
CA VAL A 248 13.33 1.55 -3.94
C VAL A 248 14.09 2.85 -3.60
N GLU A 249 13.64 3.99 -4.13
CA GLU A 249 14.26 5.29 -3.82
C GLU A 249 14.09 5.65 -2.35
N MET A 250 12.94 5.37 -1.74
CA MET A 250 12.73 5.54 -0.29
C MET A 250 13.74 4.71 0.54
N ALA A 251 14.02 3.46 0.11
CA ALA A 251 15.02 2.64 0.80
C ALA A 251 16.45 3.19 0.62
N ARG A 252 16.76 3.75 -0.54
CA ARG A 252 18.06 4.36 -0.81
C ARG A 252 18.29 5.62 0.00
N GLU A 253 17.28 6.49 0.07
CA GLU A 253 17.31 7.71 0.88
C GLU A 253 17.56 7.39 2.37
N GLU A 254 16.88 6.40 2.93
CA GLU A 254 17.06 5.97 4.33
C GLU A 254 18.45 5.42 4.65
N LEU A 255 19.13 4.83 3.65
CA LEU A 255 20.51 4.32 3.82
C LEU A 255 21.59 5.42 3.71
N GLU A 256 21.25 6.60 3.17
CA GLU A 256 22.14 7.73 3.04
C GLU A 256 22.14 8.64 4.30
N ASP A 257 21.09 8.58 5.13
CA ASP A 257 20.93 9.33 6.38
C ASP A 257 21.60 8.61 7.57
#